data_db60f1d0250b49b5191de143ccd91681
#
_entry.id   db60f1d0250b49b5191de143ccd91681
#
_cell.length_a   1.000
_cell.length_b   1.000
_cell.length_c   1.000
_cell.angle_alpha   90.00
_cell.angle_beta   90.00
_cell.angle_gamma   90.00
#
_symmetry.space_group_name_H-M   'P 1'
#
loop_
_entity.id
_entity.type
_entity.pdbx_description
1 polymer ?
#
loop_
_entity_poly.entity_id
_entity_poly.type
_entity_poly.pdbx_seq_one_letter_code
_entity_poly.pdbx_strand_id
1 'polypeptide(L)'
;MTSHHPFTIHTARAARLALLAAVCLLSLFLLAGCGKKGFPQPQDTSKSFTWKEVNAKAVGNCLAFTGSFDGAFKNFDGIRLEIARLNGPEDCPGCPFVPQEITEISVRDTGFDRKNGTIAFSYCPQKAAAYRWRLAAISVFNRLPHATMVDRLLVVKP
;
A
#
# COMPACT_ATOMS: atom_id res chain seq x y z
N MET A 1 -48.81 -32.31 -61.23
CA MET A 1 -48.96 -30.88 -60.85
C MET A 1 -48.34 -30.69 -59.47
N THR A 2 -47.08 -30.25 -59.39
CA THR A 2 -46.35 -30.04 -58.16
C THR A 2 -46.06 -28.58 -58.07
N SER A 3 -46.76 -27.89 -57.15
CA SER A 3 -46.57 -26.47 -56.83
C SER A 3 -45.37 -26.33 -55.89
N HIS A 4 -44.24 -25.79 -56.38
CA HIS A 4 -43.09 -25.45 -55.60
C HIS A 4 -43.33 -24.03 -55.02
N HIS A 5 -43.40 -23.92 -53.65
CA HIS A 5 -43.43 -22.65 -52.94
C HIS A 5 -42.01 -22.07 -52.78
N PRO A 6 -41.69 -20.94 -53.38
CA PRO A 6 -40.36 -20.28 -53.22
C PRO A 6 -40.27 -19.38 -51.96
N PHE A 7 -41.06 -19.60 -50.91
CA PHE A 7 -41.23 -18.61 -49.83
C PHE A 7 -40.27 -18.75 -48.63
N THR A 8 -39.46 -19.83 -48.57
CA THR A 8 -38.69 -20.16 -47.37
C THR A 8 -37.28 -19.58 -47.33
N ILE A 9 -36.71 -19.08 -48.41
CA ILE A 9 -35.29 -18.60 -48.45
C ILE A 9 -35.13 -17.15 -47.92
N HIS A 10 -36.12 -16.31 -48.12
CA HIS A 10 -36.05 -14.90 -47.68
C HIS A 10 -36.18 -14.71 -46.17
N THR A 11 -36.94 -15.54 -45.49
CA THR A 11 -37.14 -15.49 -44.06
C THR A 11 -35.87 -15.90 -43.29
N ALA A 12 -35.12 -16.89 -43.79
CA ALA A 12 -33.88 -17.33 -43.16
C ALA A 12 -32.74 -16.28 -43.24
N ARG A 13 -32.70 -15.51 -44.35
CA ARG A 13 -31.72 -14.39 -44.49
C ARG A 13 -32.05 -13.20 -43.59
N ALA A 14 -33.33 -12.86 -43.51
CA ALA A 14 -33.77 -11.77 -42.62
C ALA A 14 -33.50 -12.09 -41.15
N ALA A 15 -33.74 -13.31 -40.70
CA ALA A 15 -33.45 -13.76 -39.33
C ALA A 15 -31.96 -13.72 -39.00
N ARG A 16 -31.08 -14.11 -39.93
CA ARG A 16 -29.62 -14.05 -39.74
C ARG A 16 -29.11 -12.59 -39.61
N LEU A 17 -29.63 -11.69 -40.44
CA LEU A 17 -29.27 -10.27 -40.37
C LEU A 17 -29.74 -9.61 -39.06
N ALA A 18 -30.93 -9.94 -38.58
CA ALA A 18 -31.43 -9.46 -37.32
C ALA A 18 -30.59 -9.96 -36.12
N LEU A 19 -30.16 -11.23 -36.16
CA LEU A 19 -29.29 -11.81 -35.16
C LEU A 19 -27.92 -11.12 -35.12
N LEU A 20 -27.31 -10.88 -36.27
CA LEU A 20 -26.03 -10.16 -36.36
C LEU A 20 -26.14 -8.72 -35.86
N ALA A 21 -27.21 -8.02 -36.21
CA ALA A 21 -27.44 -6.68 -35.72
C ALA A 21 -27.62 -6.63 -34.17
N ALA A 22 -28.33 -7.61 -33.61
CA ALA A 22 -28.51 -7.73 -32.16
C ALA A 22 -27.18 -8.01 -31.44
N VAL A 23 -26.34 -8.90 -31.99
CA VAL A 23 -25.01 -9.18 -31.40
C VAL A 23 -24.10 -7.96 -31.50
N CYS A 24 -24.10 -7.20 -32.62
CA CYS A 24 -23.33 -5.96 -32.75
C CYS A 24 -23.80 -4.88 -31.75
N LEU A 25 -25.10 -4.72 -31.59
CA LEU A 25 -25.64 -3.78 -30.59
C LEU A 25 -25.24 -4.19 -29.16
N LEU A 26 -25.33 -5.46 -28.82
CA LEU A 26 -24.94 -5.97 -27.50
C LEU A 26 -23.43 -5.75 -27.23
N SER A 27 -22.58 -5.96 -28.23
CA SER A 27 -21.14 -5.72 -28.10
C SER A 27 -20.81 -4.24 -27.93
N LEU A 28 -21.53 -3.32 -28.57
CA LEU A 28 -21.38 -1.89 -28.38
C LEU A 28 -21.76 -1.44 -26.96
N PHE A 29 -22.79 -2.04 -26.35
CA PHE A 29 -23.15 -1.77 -24.96
C PHE A 29 -22.11 -2.26 -23.97
N LEU A 30 -21.42 -3.39 -24.23
CA LEU A 30 -20.36 -3.91 -23.37
C LEU A 30 -19.08 -3.05 -23.44
N LEU A 31 -18.83 -2.36 -24.54
CA LEU A 31 -17.68 -1.46 -24.71
C LEU A 31 -17.90 -0.07 -24.07
N ALA A 32 -19.14 0.35 -23.84
CA ALA A 32 -19.48 1.63 -23.21
C ALA A 32 -19.22 1.66 -21.69
N GLY A 33 -18.76 0.57 -21.08
CA GLY A 33 -18.42 0.44 -19.67
C GLY A 33 -17.10 1.10 -19.25
N CYS A 34 -16.63 2.16 -19.93
CA CYS A 34 -15.50 2.95 -19.44
C CYS A 34 -15.88 3.63 -18.12
N GLY A 35 -15.47 3.01 -17.02
CA GLY A 35 -15.64 3.53 -15.68
C GLY A 35 -15.20 5.00 -15.63
N LYS A 36 -16.08 5.88 -15.22
CA LYS A 36 -15.82 7.30 -15.01
C LYS A 36 -14.70 7.42 -13.98
N LYS A 37 -13.47 7.59 -14.41
CA LYS A 37 -12.36 7.96 -13.53
C LYS A 37 -12.69 9.32 -12.96
N GLY A 38 -13.17 9.38 -11.72
CA GLY A 38 -13.33 10.63 -11.00
C GLY A 38 -11.98 11.36 -11.00
N PHE A 39 -12.00 12.68 -11.12
CA PHE A 39 -10.79 13.47 -10.88
C PHE A 39 -10.23 13.12 -9.50
N PRO A 40 -8.89 13.00 -9.36
CA PRO A 40 -8.29 12.81 -8.04
C PRO A 40 -8.75 13.96 -7.15
N GLN A 41 -9.49 13.60 -6.10
CA GLN A 41 -9.90 14.57 -5.09
C GLN A 41 -8.64 15.06 -4.39
N PRO A 42 -8.49 16.39 -4.17
CA PRO A 42 -7.41 16.91 -3.34
C PRO A 42 -7.45 16.18 -1.99
N GLN A 43 -6.32 15.61 -1.57
CA GLN A 43 -6.24 15.00 -0.24
C GLN A 43 -6.37 16.09 0.81
N ASP A 44 -7.26 15.91 1.76
CA ASP A 44 -7.38 16.80 2.93
C ASP A 44 -6.14 16.62 3.81
N THR A 45 -5.14 17.46 3.60
CA THR A 45 -3.88 17.42 4.34
C THR A 45 -4.01 17.92 5.78
N SER A 46 -5.15 18.53 6.13
CA SER A 46 -5.39 19.04 7.50
C SER A 46 -5.37 17.93 8.56
N LYS A 47 -5.60 16.67 8.14
CA LYS A 47 -5.58 15.49 9.00
C LYS A 47 -4.29 14.67 8.90
N SER A 48 -3.37 15.08 8.03
CA SER A 48 -2.11 14.38 7.84
C SER A 48 -1.06 14.82 8.86
N PHE A 49 -0.11 13.96 9.11
CA PHE A 49 1.09 14.24 9.89
C PHE A 49 2.29 13.63 9.17
N THR A 50 3.46 14.12 9.49
CA THR A 50 4.74 13.65 8.94
C THR A 50 5.76 13.45 10.05
N TRP A 51 6.78 12.67 9.77
CA TRP A 51 7.93 12.59 10.65
C TRP A 51 8.70 13.92 10.66
N LYS A 52 8.95 14.46 11.83
CA LYS A 52 9.86 15.56 12.04
C LYS A 52 11.27 15.02 12.24
N GLU A 53 11.39 14.01 13.09
CA GLU A 53 12.66 13.38 13.42
C GLU A 53 12.45 11.89 13.75
N VAL A 54 13.40 11.06 13.37
CA VAL A 54 13.48 9.66 13.82
C VAL A 54 14.93 9.31 14.10
N ASN A 55 15.16 8.73 15.24
CA ASN A 55 16.44 8.17 15.65
C ASN A 55 16.27 6.70 15.99
N ALA A 56 17.28 5.91 15.63
CA ALA A 56 17.36 4.52 15.97
C ALA A 56 18.76 4.18 16.49
N LYS A 57 18.85 3.35 17.52
CA LYS A 57 20.10 2.91 18.10
C LYS A 57 20.01 1.45 18.53
N ALA A 58 21.14 0.75 18.49
CA ALA A 58 21.25 -0.58 19.07
C ALA A 58 21.45 -0.44 20.61
N VAL A 59 20.64 -1.19 21.36
CA VAL A 59 20.73 -1.28 22.82
C VAL A 59 20.66 -2.74 23.21
N GLY A 60 21.81 -3.35 23.54
CA GLY A 60 21.92 -4.79 23.68
C GLY A 60 21.52 -5.47 22.35
N ASN A 61 20.64 -6.45 22.43
CA ASN A 61 20.13 -7.18 21.26
C ASN A 61 18.87 -6.54 20.65
N CYS A 62 18.51 -5.32 21.06
CA CYS A 62 17.31 -4.65 20.60
C CYS A 62 17.64 -3.39 19.79
N LEU A 63 16.71 -3.01 18.94
CA LEU A 63 16.68 -1.74 18.23
C LEU A 63 15.75 -0.81 19.02
N ALA A 64 16.28 0.28 19.57
CA ALA A 64 15.51 1.30 20.24
C ALA A 64 15.24 2.45 19.25
N PHE A 65 13.98 2.79 19.07
CA PHE A 65 13.49 3.85 18.21
C PHE A 65 12.93 4.99 19.04
N THR A 66 13.26 6.20 18.62
CA THR A 66 12.62 7.43 19.11
C THR A 66 12.28 8.31 17.93
N GLY A 67 11.19 9.05 18.03
CA GLY A 67 10.80 9.96 16.96
C GLY A 67 9.81 11.01 17.40
N SER A 68 9.60 11.99 16.54
CA SER A 68 8.59 13.02 16.71
C SER A 68 7.86 13.29 15.41
N PHE A 69 6.63 13.76 15.53
CA PHE A 69 5.76 14.09 14.43
C PHE A 69 5.47 15.57 14.34
N ASP A 70 5.17 16.01 13.13
CA ASP A 70 4.64 17.34 12.82
C ASP A 70 3.25 17.23 12.20
N GLY A 71 2.39 18.24 12.37
CA GLY A 71 1.03 18.26 11.84
C GLY A 71 -0.01 17.61 12.76
N ALA A 72 -0.99 16.92 12.20
CA ALA A 72 -2.12 16.37 12.94
C ALA A 72 -1.80 15.02 13.63
N PHE A 73 -0.72 14.93 14.38
CA PHE A 73 -0.24 13.69 15.02
C PHE A 73 -1.22 13.05 16.02
N LYS A 74 -2.26 13.77 16.44
CA LYS A 74 -3.36 13.16 17.24
C LYS A 74 -4.07 12.03 16.52
N ASN A 75 -3.92 11.96 15.20
CA ASN A 75 -4.47 10.92 14.33
C ASN A 75 -3.53 9.70 14.18
N PHE A 76 -2.42 9.67 14.91
CA PHE A 76 -1.50 8.54 14.94
C PHE A 76 -2.15 7.31 15.58
N ASP A 77 -2.08 6.16 14.92
CA ASP A 77 -2.67 4.89 15.34
C ASP A 77 -1.65 3.79 15.61
N GLY A 78 -0.47 3.88 15.03
CA GLY A 78 0.58 2.91 15.24
C GLY A 78 1.75 3.04 14.28
N ILE A 79 2.66 2.09 14.38
CA ILE A 79 3.86 1.97 13.55
C ILE A 79 3.84 0.65 12.80
N ARG A 80 4.17 0.69 11.53
CA ARG A 80 4.61 -0.45 10.76
C ARG A 80 6.12 -0.41 10.66
N LEU A 81 6.77 -1.35 11.33
CA LEU A 81 8.21 -1.57 11.27
C LEU A 81 8.47 -2.65 10.23
N GLU A 82 9.29 -2.34 9.26
CA GLU A 82 9.78 -3.26 8.25
C GLU A 82 11.29 -3.39 8.41
N ILE A 83 11.80 -4.61 8.47
CA ILE A 83 13.22 -4.89 8.62
C ILE A 83 13.70 -5.90 7.59
N ALA A 84 14.93 -5.71 7.18
CA ALA A 84 15.68 -6.64 6.35
C ALA A 84 17.04 -6.88 7.00
N ARG A 85 17.39 -8.14 7.23
CA ARG A 85 18.70 -8.52 7.73
C ARG A 85 19.71 -8.46 6.59
N LEU A 86 20.85 -7.86 6.84
CA LEU A 86 21.97 -7.85 5.94
C LEU A 86 22.78 -9.14 6.14
N ASN A 87 23.02 -9.87 5.07
CA ASN A 87 23.67 -11.19 5.12
C ASN A 87 25.20 -11.10 4.90
N GLY A 88 25.74 -9.90 4.75
CA GLY A 88 27.18 -9.70 4.59
C GLY A 88 27.54 -8.53 3.66
N PRO A 89 28.82 -8.44 3.26
CA PRO A 89 29.32 -7.36 2.43
C PRO A 89 28.75 -7.35 0.99
N GLU A 90 28.05 -8.41 0.59
CA GLU A 90 27.42 -8.53 -0.73
C GLU A 90 26.06 -7.83 -0.81
N ASP A 91 25.55 -7.33 0.31
CA ASP A 91 24.29 -6.58 0.30
C ASP A 91 24.47 -5.26 -0.44
N CYS A 92 23.83 -5.17 -1.57
CA CYS A 92 23.90 -4.06 -2.49
C CYS A 92 23.37 -2.75 -1.85
N PRO A 93 24.22 -1.73 -1.60
CA PRO A 93 23.77 -0.48 -0.97
C PRO A 93 22.72 0.29 -1.77
N GLY A 94 22.66 0.09 -3.09
CA GLY A 94 21.71 0.74 -4.00
C GLY A 94 20.51 -0.11 -4.37
N CYS A 95 20.40 -1.34 -3.84
CA CYS A 95 19.27 -2.19 -4.15
C CYS A 95 17.98 -1.72 -3.45
N PRO A 96 16.83 -1.92 -4.08
CA PRO A 96 15.54 -1.63 -3.45
C PRO A 96 15.40 -2.33 -2.10
N PHE A 97 14.82 -1.64 -1.13
CA PHE A 97 14.52 -2.24 0.18
C PHE A 97 13.42 -3.29 0.05
N VAL A 98 13.74 -4.53 0.36
CA VAL A 98 12.79 -5.64 0.41
C VAL A 98 12.71 -6.13 1.85
N PRO A 99 11.62 -5.87 2.59
CA PRO A 99 11.48 -6.31 3.97
C PRO A 99 11.40 -7.84 4.04
N GLN A 100 12.12 -8.43 4.99
CA GLN A 100 12.05 -9.86 5.34
C GLN A 100 11.07 -10.10 6.48
N GLU A 101 10.85 -9.08 7.30
CA GLU A 101 9.91 -9.10 8.42
C GLU A 101 9.15 -7.78 8.47
N ILE A 102 7.85 -7.87 8.76
CA ILE A 102 6.95 -6.74 8.90
C ILE A 102 6.20 -6.91 10.21
N THR A 103 6.29 -5.92 11.09
CA THR A 103 5.62 -5.92 12.40
C THR A 103 4.80 -4.65 12.54
N GLU A 104 3.54 -4.80 12.92
CA GLU A 104 2.69 -3.67 13.28
C GLU A 104 2.66 -3.52 14.80
N ILE A 105 2.96 -2.31 15.27
CA ILE A 105 3.06 -1.95 16.68
C ILE A 105 1.95 -0.94 16.96
N SER A 106 1.05 -1.30 17.87
CA SER A 106 -0.09 -0.45 18.21
C SER A 106 0.37 0.85 18.87
N VAL A 107 -0.44 1.90 18.79
CA VAL A 107 -0.15 3.18 19.45
C VAL A 107 0.14 3.03 20.95
N ARG A 108 -0.46 2.04 21.62
CA ARG A 108 -0.25 1.77 23.04
C ARG A 108 1.15 1.28 23.36
N ASP A 109 1.74 0.54 22.44
CA ASP A 109 3.05 -0.11 22.62
C ASP A 109 4.20 0.77 22.11
N THR A 110 3.90 1.91 21.47
CA THR A 110 4.89 2.85 20.95
C THR A 110 5.34 3.90 21.95
N GLY A 111 4.82 3.91 23.19
CA GLY A 111 5.08 4.97 24.16
C GLY A 111 4.69 6.36 23.66
N PHE A 112 3.62 6.45 22.88
CA PHE A 112 3.19 7.69 22.24
C PHE A 112 2.72 8.76 23.23
N ASP A 113 3.43 9.88 23.26
CA ASP A 113 3.02 11.09 24.00
C ASP A 113 2.14 11.97 23.10
N ARG A 114 0.84 12.00 23.40
CA ARG A 114 -0.16 12.80 22.67
C ARG A 114 0.00 14.32 22.83
N LYS A 115 0.76 14.81 23.82
CA LYS A 115 0.99 16.23 24.02
C LYS A 115 2.08 16.75 23.09
N ASN A 116 3.16 15.97 22.99
CA ASN A 116 4.36 16.38 22.28
C ASN A 116 4.49 15.74 20.89
N GLY A 117 3.65 14.74 20.57
CA GLY A 117 3.74 14.01 19.31
C GLY A 117 5.02 13.19 19.21
N THR A 118 5.50 12.61 20.31
CA THR A 118 6.73 11.80 20.34
C THR A 118 6.43 10.33 20.57
N ILE A 119 7.32 9.47 20.08
CA ILE A 119 7.28 8.02 20.32
C ILE A 119 8.63 7.53 20.87
N ALA A 120 8.57 6.43 21.62
CA ALA A 120 9.76 5.70 22.06
C ALA A 120 9.40 4.22 22.27
N PHE A 121 9.95 3.33 21.44
CA PHE A 121 9.71 1.90 21.54
C PHE A 121 10.96 1.09 21.22
N SER A 122 10.96 -0.18 21.57
CA SER A 122 12.05 -1.10 21.26
C SER A 122 11.52 -2.32 20.54
N TYR A 123 12.33 -2.81 19.60
CA TYR A 123 12.10 -4.05 18.89
C TYR A 123 13.35 -4.93 19.03
N CYS A 124 13.17 -6.19 19.45
CA CYS A 124 14.26 -7.11 19.67
C CYS A 124 14.20 -8.23 18.63
N PRO A 125 15.02 -8.16 17.55
CA PRO A 125 15.09 -9.23 16.58
C PRO A 125 15.66 -10.51 17.18
N GLN A 126 15.24 -11.65 16.65
CA GLN A 126 15.66 -12.97 17.18
C GLN A 126 17.15 -13.28 16.95
N LYS A 127 17.80 -12.62 16.02
CA LYS A 127 19.19 -12.87 15.65
C LYS A 127 20.00 -11.58 15.71
N ALA A 128 21.21 -11.67 16.24
CA ALA A 128 22.17 -10.59 16.14
C ALA A 128 22.66 -10.47 14.69
N ALA A 129 22.46 -9.31 14.08
CA ALA A 129 22.88 -9.02 12.71
C ALA A 129 22.89 -7.50 12.44
N ALA A 130 23.38 -7.10 11.29
CA ALA A 130 23.10 -5.78 10.74
C ALA A 130 21.71 -5.79 10.09
N TYR A 131 20.97 -4.72 10.27
CA TYR A 131 19.61 -4.57 9.75
C TYR A 131 19.44 -3.26 9.00
N ARG A 132 18.74 -3.32 7.88
CA ARG A 132 18.06 -2.16 7.29
C ARG A 132 16.64 -2.14 7.83
N TRP A 133 16.11 -0.96 8.05
CA TRP A 133 14.75 -0.80 8.56
C TRP A 133 14.02 0.36 7.88
N ARG A 134 12.71 0.26 7.87
CA ARG A 134 11.80 1.32 7.47
C ARG A 134 10.66 1.42 8.46
N LEU A 135 10.33 2.65 8.87
CA LEU A 135 9.17 2.94 9.69
C LEU A 135 8.11 3.63 8.84
N ALA A 136 6.89 3.16 8.97
CA ALA A 136 5.71 3.84 8.46
C ALA A 136 4.76 4.14 9.62
N ALA A 137 4.47 5.41 9.84
CA ALA A 137 3.49 5.79 10.84
C ALA A 137 2.08 5.69 10.27
N ILE A 138 1.22 4.93 10.95
CA ILE A 138 -0.14 4.61 10.53
C ILE A 138 -1.08 5.66 11.09
N SER A 139 -2.02 6.12 10.27
CA SER A 139 -3.08 7.04 10.67
C SER A 139 -4.39 6.29 10.90
N VAL A 140 -5.23 6.78 11.83
CA VAL A 140 -6.62 6.34 11.98
C VAL A 140 -7.45 6.52 10.69
N PHE A 141 -6.99 7.36 9.77
CA PHE A 141 -7.62 7.56 8.46
C PHE A 141 -6.93 6.70 7.40
N ASN A 142 -7.49 5.53 7.08
CA ASN A 142 -6.94 4.56 6.12
C ASN A 142 -6.70 5.11 4.69
N ARG A 143 -7.24 6.26 4.37
CA ARG A 143 -7.09 6.91 3.06
C ARG A 143 -5.89 7.86 2.97
N LEU A 144 -5.27 8.19 4.11
CA LEU A 144 -4.06 9.00 4.12
C LEU A 144 -2.85 8.13 3.85
N PRO A 145 -1.88 8.60 3.05
CA PRO A 145 -0.63 7.88 2.88
C PRO A 145 0.08 7.78 4.23
N HIS A 146 0.67 6.62 4.50
CA HIS A 146 1.49 6.45 5.69
C HIS A 146 2.69 7.40 5.61
N ALA A 147 2.97 8.10 6.71
CA ALA A 147 4.19 8.87 6.83
C ALA A 147 5.38 7.90 6.89
N THR A 148 6.09 7.75 5.78
CA THR A 148 7.23 6.83 5.66
C THR A 148 8.53 7.52 5.99
N MET A 149 9.42 6.82 6.67
CA MET A 149 10.80 7.20 6.91
C MET A 149 11.77 6.27 6.21
N VAL A 150 12.92 6.84 5.92
CA VAL A 150 14.01 6.30 5.12
C VAL A 150 14.82 5.23 5.86
N ASP A 151 15.31 4.26 5.12
CA ASP A 151 16.31 3.26 5.46
C ASP A 151 17.51 3.82 6.21
N ARG A 152 17.78 3.32 7.42
CA ARG A 152 19.07 3.49 8.08
C ARG A 152 19.63 2.13 8.45
N LEU A 153 20.92 1.99 8.29
CA LEU A 153 21.65 0.80 8.68
C LEU A 153 21.90 0.83 10.20
N LEU A 154 21.48 -0.22 10.91
CA LEU A 154 21.80 -0.43 12.31
C LEU A 154 22.48 -1.79 12.47
N VAL A 155 23.58 -1.81 13.18
CA VAL A 155 24.30 -3.03 13.54
C VAL A 155 23.96 -3.36 14.98
N VAL A 156 23.29 -4.47 15.20
CA VAL A 156 23.10 -5.05 16.52
C VAL A 156 24.28 -5.97 16.76
N LYS A 157 25.18 -5.60 17.68
CA LYS A 157 26.28 -6.47 18.08
C LYS A 157 25.72 -7.59 18.97
N PRO A 158 26.23 -8.81 18.82
CA PRO A 158 25.90 -9.91 19.72
C PRO A 158 26.27 -9.63 21.17
#